data_002127f3550958be8371619df3b8b031
#
_entry.id   002127f3550958be8371619df3b8b031
#
_cell.length_a   1.000
_cell.length_b   1.000
_cell.length_c   1.000
_cell.angle_alpha   90.00
_cell.angle_beta   90.00
_cell.angle_gamma   90.00
#
_symmetry.space_group_name_H-M   'P 1'
#
loop_
_entity.id
_entity.type
_entity.pdbx_description
1 polymer ?
#
loop_
_entity_poly.entity_id
_entity_poly.type
_entity_poly.pdbx_seq_one_letter_code
_entity_poly.pdbx_strand_id
1 'polypeptide(L)'
;MAVETRAIISDGKGGFADAMLELGDPGPGEVLVEIRASGVCHTDLDSLGWGRSLILGHEGAGVARAVGEGVTHVAPDNRVLLNWAIPCGGCIQCRKGLESLCEAKPRVASDRFRCAEGKVWPSFGLGTMAGHALVPKQAVVRIDVDIPFASAAILGCGVMTGFGSVVNAAKVEAGASVVVLGCGGVGLSCVQGARHARAAMIIAVDVNPDRLVLAEAFGATHQLLASRGDAGLLAAAEAVKALIGRGADYAFECTAVPELAAAPLAMVANGGMAVAVSGVEQVVPVDMRLFEFDRTYVNPLYGQCRPFEDLPKLLALYAAGSLKLDEMVTATFPLSASGLRDAFAAMRSGQGAKNVLVP
;
A
#
# COMPACT_ATOMS: atom_id res chain seq x y z
N MET A 1 4.14 31.68 7.12
CA MET A 1 2.73 31.96 7.54
C MET A 1 2.04 30.63 7.71
N ALA A 2 1.34 30.44 8.82
CA ALA A 2 0.58 29.21 9.05
C ALA A 2 -0.43 29.00 7.90
N VAL A 3 -0.63 27.75 7.49
CA VAL A 3 -1.58 27.38 6.44
C VAL A 3 -2.81 26.77 7.09
N GLU A 4 -3.98 27.41 6.86
CA GLU A 4 -5.26 26.79 7.20
C GLU A 4 -5.71 25.87 6.07
N THR A 5 -6.13 24.67 6.42
CA THR A 5 -6.53 23.64 5.46
C THR A 5 -7.66 22.78 6.01
N ARG A 6 -8.55 22.32 5.13
CA ARG A 6 -9.54 21.29 5.51
C ARG A 6 -8.86 19.94 5.60
N ALA A 7 -9.22 19.14 6.60
CA ALA A 7 -8.73 17.78 6.81
C ALA A 7 -9.86 16.85 7.24
N ILE A 8 -9.73 15.57 6.96
CA ILE A 8 -10.62 14.53 7.49
C ILE A 8 -9.95 13.99 8.75
N ILE A 9 -10.60 14.18 9.89
CA ILE A 9 -10.04 13.81 11.20
C ILE A 9 -10.92 12.72 11.83
N SER A 10 -10.26 11.63 12.28
CA SER A 10 -10.92 10.59 13.08
C SER A 10 -10.95 10.96 14.56
N ASP A 11 -12.00 10.52 15.27
CA ASP A 11 -12.10 10.65 16.73
C ASP A 11 -11.37 9.49 17.48
N GLY A 12 -10.84 8.52 16.75
CA GLY A 12 -10.21 7.32 17.28
C GLY A 12 -11.17 6.30 17.89
N LYS A 13 -12.48 6.49 17.71
CA LYS A 13 -13.56 5.65 18.25
C LYS A 13 -14.50 5.11 17.17
N GLY A 14 -14.06 5.19 15.91
CA GLY A 14 -14.81 4.74 14.73
C GLY A 14 -15.46 5.87 13.94
N GLY A 15 -15.51 7.11 14.45
CA GLY A 15 -16.06 8.29 13.77
C GLY A 15 -14.99 9.10 13.04
N PHE A 16 -15.41 9.89 12.03
CA PHE A 16 -14.57 10.89 11.37
C PHE A 16 -15.42 12.00 10.77
N ALA A 17 -14.85 13.20 10.67
CA ALA A 17 -15.49 14.38 10.14
C ALA A 17 -14.49 15.32 9.44
N ASP A 18 -15.01 16.24 8.64
CA ASP A 18 -14.22 17.36 8.15
C ASP A 18 -13.95 18.35 9.29
N ALA A 19 -12.72 18.81 9.42
CA ALA A 19 -12.30 19.83 10.36
C ALA A 19 -11.31 20.80 9.72
N MET A 20 -11.17 21.98 10.33
CA MET A 20 -10.13 22.94 9.96
C MET A 20 -8.83 22.62 10.73
N LEU A 21 -7.75 22.54 10.01
CA LEU A 21 -6.41 22.28 10.51
C LEU A 21 -5.51 23.47 10.19
N GLU A 22 -4.82 23.97 11.19
CA GLU A 22 -3.73 24.93 11.01
C GLU A 22 -2.39 24.20 11.05
N LEU A 23 -1.61 24.37 10.01
CA LEU A 23 -0.24 23.83 9.88
C LEU A 23 0.77 24.98 10.05
N GLY A 24 1.79 24.76 10.88
CA GLY A 24 2.90 25.71 10.97
C GLY A 24 3.77 25.70 9.70
N ASP A 25 4.58 26.76 9.53
CA ASP A 25 5.59 26.81 8.46
C ASP A 25 6.56 25.61 8.56
N PRO A 26 7.09 25.09 7.44
CA PRO A 26 8.09 24.03 7.48
C PRO A 26 9.31 24.43 8.30
N GLY A 27 9.63 23.65 9.33
CA GLY A 27 10.88 23.75 10.08
C GLY A 27 12.04 23.04 9.34
N PRO A 28 13.25 23.03 9.94
CA PRO A 28 14.40 22.36 9.35
C PRO A 28 14.09 20.88 9.02
N GLY A 29 14.34 20.50 7.76
CA GLY A 29 14.08 19.16 7.27
C GLY A 29 12.61 18.80 7.04
N GLU A 30 11.69 19.76 7.03
CA GLU A 30 10.27 19.57 6.77
C GLU A 30 9.85 20.10 5.40
N VAL A 31 8.77 19.57 4.85
CA VAL A 31 8.17 19.96 3.57
C VAL A 31 6.67 20.14 3.75
N LEU A 32 6.15 21.28 3.31
CA LEU A 32 4.72 21.51 3.18
C LEU A 32 4.28 21.09 1.78
N VAL A 33 3.37 20.13 1.70
CA VAL A 33 2.84 19.57 0.45
C VAL A 33 1.37 19.91 0.32
N GLU A 34 0.96 20.55 -0.75
CA GLU A 34 -0.43 20.66 -1.16
C GLU A 34 -0.86 19.34 -1.78
N ILE A 35 -1.81 18.66 -1.17
CA ILE A 35 -2.29 17.36 -1.63
C ILE A 35 -3.23 17.53 -2.83
N ARG A 36 -2.96 16.78 -3.87
CA ARG A 36 -3.75 16.74 -5.12
C ARG A 36 -4.47 15.41 -5.29
N ALA A 37 -4.03 14.38 -4.57
CA ALA A 37 -4.71 13.09 -4.51
C ALA A 37 -4.29 12.33 -3.24
N SER A 38 -5.24 11.61 -2.65
CA SER A 38 -4.99 10.70 -1.53
C SER A 38 -5.68 9.37 -1.79
N GLY A 39 -4.89 8.30 -1.93
CA GLY A 39 -5.42 6.93 -2.05
C GLY A 39 -6.14 6.50 -0.78
N VAL A 40 -7.13 5.63 -0.93
CA VAL A 40 -7.89 5.03 0.18
C VAL A 40 -7.46 3.58 0.37
N CYS A 41 -7.11 3.23 1.60
CA CYS A 41 -6.63 1.92 1.99
C CYS A 41 -7.52 1.29 3.07
N HIS A 42 -7.52 -0.04 3.20
CA HIS A 42 -8.20 -0.73 4.31
C HIS A 42 -7.66 -0.28 5.67
N THR A 43 -6.37 0.00 5.76
CA THR A 43 -5.72 0.52 6.98
C THR A 43 -6.29 1.87 7.44
N ASP A 44 -6.82 2.71 6.54
CA ASP A 44 -7.50 3.94 6.94
C ASP A 44 -8.81 3.63 7.69
N LEU A 45 -9.51 2.57 7.28
CA LEU A 45 -10.72 2.10 7.97
C LEU A 45 -10.37 1.51 9.35
N ASP A 46 -9.33 0.68 9.44
CA ASP A 46 -8.88 0.08 10.70
C ASP A 46 -8.41 1.16 11.67
N SER A 47 -7.74 2.20 11.16
CA SER A 47 -7.19 3.30 11.96
C SER A 47 -8.25 4.15 12.67
N LEU A 48 -9.51 4.08 12.26
CA LEU A 48 -10.62 4.78 12.93
C LEU A 48 -10.78 4.31 14.38
N GLY A 49 -10.41 3.08 14.70
CA GLY A 49 -10.50 2.46 16.03
C GLY A 49 -9.23 2.53 16.89
N TRP A 50 -8.16 3.22 16.48
CA TRP A 50 -6.86 3.19 17.17
C TRP A 50 -6.77 4.03 18.47
N GLY A 51 -7.89 4.51 19.00
CA GLY A 51 -7.98 5.17 20.32
C GLY A 51 -7.36 6.57 20.37
N ARG A 52 -7.06 7.19 19.24
CA ARG A 52 -6.52 8.56 19.14
C ARG A 52 -7.04 9.28 17.90
N SER A 53 -7.17 10.61 17.99
CA SER A 53 -7.59 11.42 16.86
C SER A 53 -6.47 11.51 15.81
N LEU A 54 -6.79 11.17 14.56
CA LEU A 54 -5.84 11.15 13.45
C LEU A 54 -6.31 12.06 12.31
N ILE A 55 -5.38 12.82 11.74
CA ILE A 55 -5.53 13.32 10.37
C ILE A 55 -5.36 12.10 9.47
N LEU A 56 -6.41 11.65 8.80
CA LEU A 56 -6.42 10.40 8.04
C LEU A 56 -5.55 10.45 6.78
N GLY A 57 -5.31 9.28 6.21
CA GLY A 57 -4.62 9.10 4.94
C GLY A 57 -3.10 8.92 5.04
N HIS A 58 -2.59 8.04 4.19
CA HIS A 58 -1.16 7.72 4.10
C HIS A 58 -0.67 7.41 2.68
N GLU A 59 -1.53 7.59 1.66
CA GLU A 59 -1.22 7.45 0.25
C GLU A 59 -1.38 8.81 -0.43
N GLY A 60 -0.34 9.63 -0.52
CA GLY A 60 -0.48 11.01 -0.99
C GLY A 60 0.39 11.34 -2.19
N ALA A 61 -0.14 12.19 -3.09
CA ALA A 61 0.63 12.88 -4.10
C ALA A 61 0.15 14.33 -4.25
N GLY A 62 1.07 15.22 -4.60
CA GLY A 62 0.75 16.62 -4.71
C GLY A 62 1.93 17.49 -5.14
N VAL A 63 1.94 18.74 -4.67
CA VAL A 63 2.95 19.75 -5.02
C VAL A 63 3.61 20.26 -3.75
N ALA A 64 4.93 20.23 -3.68
CA ALA A 64 5.67 20.88 -2.60
C ALA A 64 5.44 22.39 -2.68
N ARG A 65 4.94 23.03 -1.61
CA ARG A 65 4.67 24.47 -1.57
C ARG A 65 5.73 25.27 -0.83
N ALA A 66 6.31 24.65 0.19
CA ALA A 66 7.42 25.24 0.93
C ALA A 66 8.33 24.13 1.46
N VAL A 67 9.59 24.44 1.61
CA VAL A 67 10.61 23.53 2.15
C VAL A 67 11.37 24.22 3.27
N GLY A 68 11.66 23.49 4.34
CA GLY A 68 12.48 23.96 5.44
C GLY A 68 13.99 23.87 5.14
N GLU A 69 14.80 24.42 6.03
CA GLU A 69 16.25 24.35 5.96
C GLU A 69 16.74 22.88 5.84
N GLY A 70 17.78 22.65 5.02
CA GLY A 70 18.37 21.32 4.83
C GLY A 70 17.55 20.35 3.96
N VAL A 71 16.48 20.81 3.30
CA VAL A 71 15.79 20.09 2.24
C VAL A 71 16.44 20.44 0.89
N THR A 72 17.04 19.49 0.20
CA THR A 72 17.83 19.73 -1.03
C THR A 72 17.36 18.93 -2.24
N HIS A 73 16.54 17.88 -2.04
CA HIS A 73 16.12 16.96 -3.12
C HIS A 73 14.78 17.34 -3.75
N VAL A 74 14.04 18.27 -3.12
CA VAL A 74 12.80 18.85 -3.65
C VAL A 74 12.82 20.37 -3.40
N ALA A 75 12.12 21.10 -4.26
CA ALA A 75 11.94 22.55 -4.19
C ALA A 75 10.46 22.91 -4.29
N PRO A 76 10.05 24.12 -3.95
CA PRO A 76 8.71 24.61 -4.24
C PRO A 76 8.31 24.33 -5.69
N ASP A 77 7.04 24.02 -5.91
CA ASP A 77 6.40 23.65 -7.17
C ASP A 77 6.83 22.31 -7.79
N ASN A 78 7.71 21.56 -7.14
CA ASN A 78 7.95 20.17 -7.56
C ASN A 78 6.72 19.30 -7.27
N ARG A 79 6.42 18.44 -8.24
CA ARG A 79 5.47 17.35 -8.08
C ARG A 79 6.09 16.27 -7.20
N VAL A 80 5.35 15.78 -6.23
CA VAL A 80 5.87 14.81 -5.25
C VAL A 80 4.84 13.74 -4.91
N LEU A 81 5.32 12.56 -4.56
CA LEU A 81 4.56 11.52 -3.88
C LEU A 81 5.11 11.29 -2.48
N LEU A 82 4.26 10.81 -1.59
CA LEU A 82 4.58 10.59 -0.18
C LEU A 82 4.71 9.09 0.12
N ASN A 83 5.69 8.74 0.95
CA ASN A 83 5.87 7.39 1.46
C ASN A 83 5.75 7.39 2.99
N TRP A 84 5.07 6.39 3.54
CA TRP A 84 4.85 6.28 4.98
C TRP A 84 5.96 5.47 5.72
N ALA A 85 6.79 4.77 4.99
CA ALA A 85 7.94 4.05 5.57
C ALA A 85 9.16 4.98 5.65
N ILE A 86 9.03 6.06 6.41
CA ILE A 86 9.98 7.18 6.48
C ILE A 86 11.31 6.73 7.09
N PRO A 87 12.43 6.59 6.32
CA PRO A 87 13.70 6.12 6.85
C PRO A 87 14.47 7.24 7.54
N CYS A 88 15.12 6.95 8.66
CA CYS A 88 16.04 7.92 9.28
C CYS A 88 17.44 7.90 8.65
N GLY A 89 17.78 6.86 7.88
CA GLY A 89 19.09 6.65 7.26
C GLY A 89 20.19 6.19 8.23
N GLY A 90 20.00 6.30 9.55
CA GLY A 90 21.06 6.08 10.54
C GLY A 90 20.87 4.90 11.51
N CYS A 91 19.67 4.34 11.67
CA CYS A 91 19.44 3.20 12.58
C CYS A 91 19.99 1.89 11.98
N ILE A 92 20.02 0.84 12.79
CA ILE A 92 20.56 -0.45 12.38
C ILE A 92 19.82 -1.03 11.15
N GLN A 93 18.49 -0.85 11.08
CA GLN A 93 17.70 -1.36 9.97
C GLN A 93 17.99 -0.59 8.68
N CYS A 94 18.03 0.75 8.74
CA CYS A 94 18.39 1.56 7.57
C CYS A 94 19.79 1.22 7.04
N ARG A 95 20.79 1.05 7.92
CA ARG A 95 22.15 0.64 7.51
C ARG A 95 22.22 -0.75 6.88
N LYS A 96 21.27 -1.63 7.18
CA LYS A 96 21.12 -2.95 6.55
C LYS A 96 20.33 -2.90 5.23
N GLY A 97 19.86 -1.72 4.80
CA GLY A 97 18.99 -1.57 3.63
C GLY A 97 17.54 -2.00 3.86
N LEU A 98 17.14 -2.20 5.12
CA LEU A 98 15.77 -2.53 5.54
C LEU A 98 15.04 -1.25 5.98
N GLU A 99 14.95 -0.28 5.08
CA GLU A 99 14.44 1.07 5.38
C GLU A 99 12.97 1.08 5.81
N SER A 100 12.15 0.20 5.26
CA SER A 100 10.75 0.01 5.68
C SER A 100 10.60 -0.36 7.16
N LEU A 101 11.63 -0.96 7.75
CA LEU A 101 11.70 -1.35 9.15
C LEU A 101 12.42 -0.34 10.04
N CYS A 102 12.53 0.93 9.61
CA CYS A 102 13.21 1.97 10.38
C CYS A 102 12.66 2.08 11.81
N GLU A 103 13.58 1.99 12.80
CA GLU A 103 13.24 2.02 14.24
C GLU A 103 13.20 3.45 14.79
N ALA A 104 13.70 4.43 14.04
CA ALA A 104 13.79 5.85 14.44
C ALA A 104 13.18 6.76 13.36
N LYS A 105 11.94 6.47 12.95
CA LYS A 105 11.24 7.21 11.89
C LYS A 105 11.17 8.70 12.22
N PRO A 106 11.68 9.60 11.36
CA PRO A 106 11.50 11.04 11.50
C PRO A 106 10.02 11.41 11.52
N ARG A 107 9.67 12.40 12.33
CA ARG A 107 8.29 12.89 12.47
C ARG A 107 8.29 14.38 12.67
N VAL A 108 7.28 15.04 12.14
CA VAL A 108 6.97 16.43 12.49
C VAL A 108 6.43 16.47 13.93
N ALA A 109 6.83 17.46 14.70
CA ALA A 109 6.37 17.64 16.07
C ALA A 109 4.85 17.88 16.14
N SER A 110 4.17 17.28 17.11
CA SER A 110 2.69 17.28 17.16
C SER A 110 2.07 18.64 17.44
N ASP A 111 2.80 19.59 18.01
CA ASP A 111 2.37 20.99 18.23
C ASP A 111 2.32 21.82 16.95
N ARG A 112 2.81 21.28 15.84
CA ARG A 112 2.75 21.87 14.51
C ARG A 112 1.37 21.67 13.84
N PHE A 113 0.52 20.81 14.41
CA PHE A 113 -0.82 20.50 13.93
C PHE A 113 -1.84 21.03 14.96
N ARG A 114 -2.53 22.12 14.61
CA ARG A 114 -3.53 22.75 15.49
C ARG A 114 -4.92 22.53 14.94
N CYS A 115 -5.79 21.99 15.76
CA CYS A 115 -7.18 21.71 15.45
C CYS A 115 -8.06 22.16 16.64
N ALA A 116 -9.22 22.72 16.36
CA ALA A 116 -10.15 23.20 17.40
C ALA A 116 -10.65 22.04 18.29
N GLU A 117 -10.75 20.85 17.75
CA GLU A 117 -11.17 19.63 18.44
C GLU A 117 -10.10 19.06 19.39
N GLY A 118 -8.90 19.65 19.41
CA GLY A 118 -7.82 19.26 20.30
C GLY A 118 -6.59 18.70 19.59
N LYS A 119 -5.84 17.87 20.26
CA LYS A 119 -4.59 17.31 19.75
C LYS A 119 -4.85 16.23 18.71
N VAL A 120 -4.24 16.37 17.55
CA VAL A 120 -4.34 15.44 16.43
C VAL A 120 -2.95 14.99 15.97
N TRP A 121 -2.88 13.81 15.34
CA TRP A 121 -1.64 13.28 14.79
C TRP A 121 -1.84 12.88 13.33
N PRO A 122 -0.88 13.15 12.45
CA PRO A 122 -0.94 12.67 11.09
C PRO A 122 -0.83 11.13 11.04
N SER A 123 -1.76 10.48 10.37
CA SER A 123 -1.73 9.05 10.12
C SER A 123 -0.41 8.68 9.43
N PHE A 124 0.30 7.70 9.96
CA PHE A 124 1.64 7.28 9.51
C PHE A 124 2.67 8.41 9.39
N GLY A 125 2.46 9.55 10.05
CA GLY A 125 3.31 10.74 9.94
C GLY A 125 3.08 11.55 8.67
N LEU A 126 2.01 11.29 7.92
CA LEU A 126 1.66 11.93 6.66
C LEU A 126 0.36 12.75 6.73
N GLY A 127 -0.77 12.12 7.06
CA GLY A 127 -2.08 12.80 7.13
C GLY A 127 -2.54 13.33 5.77
N THR A 128 -2.57 12.47 4.75
CA THR A 128 -2.79 12.88 3.34
C THR A 128 -4.24 13.17 2.98
N MET A 129 -5.20 12.84 3.83
CA MET A 129 -6.61 13.21 3.62
C MET A 129 -6.89 14.64 4.16
N ALA A 130 -6.05 15.57 3.74
CA ALA A 130 -6.12 17.00 4.00
C ALA A 130 -5.72 17.79 2.75
N GLY A 131 -6.10 19.05 2.66
CA GLY A 131 -5.68 19.89 1.54
C GLY A 131 -4.16 20.15 1.53
N HIS A 132 -3.50 20.10 2.72
CA HIS A 132 -2.06 20.18 2.86
C HIS A 132 -1.57 19.18 3.90
N ALA A 133 -0.34 18.70 3.72
CA ALA A 133 0.38 17.86 4.66
C ALA A 133 1.74 18.47 4.99
N LEU A 134 2.11 18.50 6.26
CA LEU A 134 3.44 18.88 6.73
C LEU A 134 4.19 17.61 7.12
N VAL A 135 5.28 17.31 6.41
CA VAL A 135 5.95 16.01 6.50
C VAL A 135 7.48 16.16 6.59
N PRO A 136 8.19 15.20 7.18
CA PRO A 136 9.65 15.21 7.12
C PRO A 136 10.14 14.96 5.69
N LYS A 137 11.27 15.54 5.31
CA LYS A 137 11.85 15.42 3.97
C LYS A 137 12.04 13.97 3.49
N GLN A 138 12.27 13.05 4.39
CA GLN A 138 12.43 11.62 4.08
C GLN A 138 11.10 10.93 3.67
N ALA A 139 9.98 11.60 3.86
CA ALA A 139 8.68 11.13 3.38
C ALA A 139 8.41 11.51 1.91
N VAL A 140 9.22 12.40 1.33
CA VAL A 140 8.91 13.05 0.06
C VAL A 140 9.80 12.52 -1.06
N VAL A 141 9.18 12.00 -2.12
CA VAL A 141 9.88 11.56 -3.34
C VAL A 141 9.41 12.41 -4.52
N ARG A 142 10.36 12.98 -5.27
CA ARG A 142 10.06 13.79 -6.44
C ARG A 142 9.50 12.95 -7.58
N ILE A 143 8.53 13.49 -8.29
CA ILE A 143 7.95 12.91 -9.50
C ILE A 143 8.55 13.63 -10.71
N ASP A 144 9.38 12.93 -11.48
CA ASP A 144 10.05 13.44 -12.67
C ASP A 144 9.43 12.94 -13.99
N VAL A 145 8.26 12.30 -13.92
CA VAL A 145 7.53 11.76 -15.06
C VAL A 145 6.14 12.39 -15.16
N ASP A 146 5.56 12.39 -16.35
CA ASP A 146 4.17 12.79 -16.51
C ASP A 146 3.25 11.66 -16.07
N ILE A 147 2.57 11.85 -14.92
CA ILE A 147 1.65 10.91 -14.31
C ILE A 147 0.53 11.67 -13.61
N PRO A 148 -0.75 11.25 -13.70
CA PRO A 148 -1.83 11.81 -12.90
C PRO A 148 -1.54 11.69 -11.39
N PHE A 149 -1.91 12.70 -10.60
CA PHE A 149 -1.69 12.63 -9.14
C PHE A 149 -2.41 11.46 -8.48
N ALA A 150 -3.59 11.08 -8.97
CA ALA A 150 -4.32 9.92 -8.48
C ALA A 150 -3.51 8.63 -8.64
N SER A 151 -2.89 8.43 -9.81
CA SER A 151 -2.04 7.28 -10.12
C SER A 151 -0.71 7.33 -9.33
N ALA A 152 -0.16 8.51 -9.12
CA ALA A 152 1.03 8.68 -8.28
C ALA A 152 0.76 8.39 -6.80
N ALA A 153 -0.39 8.82 -6.26
CA ALA A 153 -0.74 8.64 -4.86
C ALA A 153 -0.77 7.17 -4.43
N ILE A 154 -1.33 6.29 -5.26
CA ILE A 154 -1.44 4.86 -4.94
C ILE A 154 -0.10 4.11 -4.91
N LEU A 155 0.97 4.71 -5.46
CA LEU A 155 2.34 4.17 -5.33
C LEU A 155 2.80 4.20 -3.87
N GLY A 156 2.34 5.17 -3.09
CA GLY A 156 2.77 5.41 -1.71
C GLY A 156 2.41 4.32 -0.70
N CYS A 157 1.56 3.35 -1.04
CA CYS A 157 1.23 2.21 -0.18
C CYS A 157 0.95 0.93 -0.98
N GLY A 158 -0.28 0.76 -1.47
CA GLY A 158 -0.76 -0.54 -1.98
C GLY A 158 0.05 -1.07 -3.15
N VAL A 159 0.45 -0.20 -4.09
CA VAL A 159 1.25 -0.62 -5.26
C VAL A 159 2.64 -1.06 -4.82
N MET A 160 3.34 -0.24 -4.02
CA MET A 160 4.68 -0.60 -3.53
C MET A 160 4.65 -1.85 -2.68
N THR A 161 3.63 -1.99 -1.80
CA THR A 161 3.46 -3.17 -0.95
C THR A 161 3.35 -4.45 -1.78
N GLY A 162 2.45 -4.49 -2.76
CA GLY A 162 2.27 -5.67 -3.60
C GLY A 162 3.46 -5.94 -4.51
N PHE A 163 3.87 -4.96 -5.30
CA PHE A 163 4.99 -5.09 -6.23
C PHE A 163 6.31 -5.43 -5.50
N GLY A 164 6.61 -4.72 -4.43
CA GLY A 164 7.82 -4.93 -3.65
C GLY A 164 7.84 -6.27 -2.93
N SER A 165 6.68 -6.79 -2.49
CA SER A 165 6.60 -8.12 -1.89
C SER A 165 7.06 -9.20 -2.88
N VAL A 166 6.80 -9.02 -4.16
CA VAL A 166 7.24 -9.95 -5.22
C VAL A 166 8.72 -9.74 -5.54
N VAL A 167 9.14 -8.50 -5.78
CA VAL A 167 10.46 -8.19 -6.36
C VAL A 167 11.55 -8.08 -5.30
N ASN A 168 11.26 -7.44 -4.17
CA ASN A 168 12.26 -7.17 -3.12
C ASN A 168 12.28 -8.28 -2.06
N ALA A 169 11.08 -8.67 -1.55
CA ALA A 169 10.97 -9.59 -0.42
C ALA A 169 11.07 -11.06 -0.86
N ALA A 170 10.18 -11.50 -1.74
CA ALA A 170 10.19 -12.88 -2.25
C ALA A 170 11.29 -13.11 -3.31
N LYS A 171 11.70 -12.03 -4.02
CA LYS A 171 12.70 -12.11 -5.10
C LYS A 171 12.33 -13.17 -6.14
N VAL A 172 11.07 -13.10 -6.60
CA VAL A 172 10.52 -14.07 -7.55
C VAL A 172 11.43 -14.21 -8.75
N GLU A 173 11.80 -15.44 -9.06
CA GLU A 173 12.71 -15.77 -10.15
C GLU A 173 11.98 -15.83 -11.50
N ALA A 174 12.70 -15.56 -12.58
CA ALA A 174 12.17 -15.74 -13.92
C ALA A 174 11.82 -17.21 -14.18
N GLY A 175 10.67 -17.47 -14.79
CA GLY A 175 10.19 -18.84 -15.04
C GLY A 175 9.42 -19.46 -13.87
N ALA A 176 9.33 -18.81 -12.71
CA ALA A 176 8.62 -19.33 -11.55
C ALA A 176 7.11 -19.39 -11.75
N SER A 177 6.44 -20.20 -10.92
CA SER A 177 4.99 -20.24 -10.74
C SER A 177 4.59 -19.43 -9.50
N VAL A 178 3.63 -18.51 -9.68
CA VAL A 178 3.17 -17.56 -8.68
C VAL A 178 1.66 -17.67 -8.51
N VAL A 179 1.20 -17.74 -7.25
CA VAL A 179 -0.20 -17.64 -6.90
C VAL A 179 -0.46 -16.32 -6.17
N VAL A 180 -1.53 -15.61 -6.52
CA VAL A 180 -1.97 -14.38 -5.85
C VAL A 180 -3.39 -14.58 -5.35
N LEU A 181 -3.56 -14.60 -4.02
CA LEU A 181 -4.84 -14.72 -3.33
C LEU A 181 -5.41 -13.33 -3.04
N GLY A 182 -6.57 -13.03 -3.61
CA GLY A 182 -7.19 -11.72 -3.52
C GLY A 182 -6.64 -10.73 -4.56
N CYS A 183 -7.48 -10.41 -5.56
CA CYS A 183 -7.12 -9.56 -6.69
C CYS A 183 -7.64 -8.11 -6.53
N GLY A 184 -7.56 -7.56 -5.30
CA GLY A 184 -7.71 -6.12 -5.05
C GLY A 184 -6.45 -5.34 -5.43
N GLY A 185 -6.36 -4.06 -5.07
CA GLY A 185 -5.25 -3.19 -5.45
C GLY A 185 -3.85 -3.73 -5.12
N VAL A 186 -3.68 -4.36 -3.94
CA VAL A 186 -2.41 -4.99 -3.54
C VAL A 186 -2.13 -6.25 -4.37
N GLY A 187 -3.14 -7.12 -4.55
CA GLY A 187 -2.98 -8.34 -5.34
C GLY A 187 -2.70 -8.06 -6.81
N LEU A 188 -3.38 -7.09 -7.44
CA LEU A 188 -3.07 -6.66 -8.80
C LEU A 188 -1.64 -6.11 -8.92
N SER A 189 -1.12 -5.49 -7.86
CA SER A 189 0.27 -5.05 -7.80
C SER A 189 1.24 -6.23 -7.69
N CYS A 190 0.88 -7.31 -6.96
CA CYS A 190 1.63 -8.57 -6.95
C CYS A 190 1.63 -9.21 -8.35
N VAL A 191 0.47 -9.23 -9.05
CA VAL A 191 0.37 -9.74 -10.42
C VAL A 191 1.32 -8.99 -11.36
N GLN A 192 1.34 -7.65 -11.30
CA GLN A 192 2.26 -6.85 -12.10
C GLN A 192 3.73 -7.07 -11.71
N GLY A 193 4.02 -7.22 -10.42
CA GLY A 193 5.36 -7.59 -9.92
C GLY A 193 5.83 -8.94 -10.46
N ALA A 194 4.96 -9.97 -10.45
CA ALA A 194 5.26 -11.30 -10.98
C ALA A 194 5.48 -11.26 -12.51
N ARG A 195 4.68 -10.49 -13.24
CA ARG A 195 4.90 -10.25 -14.67
C ARG A 195 6.25 -9.56 -14.91
N HIS A 196 6.59 -8.53 -14.12
CA HIS A 196 7.88 -7.84 -14.22
C HIS A 196 9.04 -8.80 -13.93
N ALA A 197 8.91 -9.66 -12.92
CA ALA A 197 9.88 -10.72 -12.60
C ALA A 197 9.96 -11.84 -13.66
N ARG A 198 9.08 -11.80 -14.69
CA ARG A 198 9.00 -12.80 -15.76
C ARG A 198 8.65 -14.21 -15.25
N ALA A 199 7.74 -14.28 -14.27
CA ALA A 199 7.14 -15.55 -13.86
C ALA A 199 6.47 -16.22 -15.08
N ALA A 200 6.65 -17.54 -15.21
CA ALA A 200 6.07 -18.28 -16.33
C ALA A 200 4.57 -18.53 -16.15
N MET A 201 4.13 -18.64 -14.89
CA MET A 201 2.74 -18.87 -14.55
C MET A 201 2.33 -17.93 -13.42
N ILE A 202 1.25 -17.16 -13.61
CA ILE A 202 0.69 -16.25 -12.62
C ILE A 202 -0.78 -16.59 -12.47
N ILE A 203 -1.12 -17.23 -11.34
CA ILE A 203 -2.46 -17.72 -11.05
C ILE A 203 -3.13 -16.72 -10.11
N ALA A 204 -4.15 -16.02 -10.60
CA ALA A 204 -5.01 -15.14 -9.81
C ALA A 204 -6.14 -15.96 -9.17
N VAL A 205 -6.32 -15.85 -7.87
CA VAL A 205 -7.37 -16.52 -7.10
C VAL A 205 -8.22 -15.47 -6.40
N ASP A 206 -9.52 -15.42 -6.70
CA ASP A 206 -10.47 -14.51 -6.06
C ASP A 206 -11.86 -15.15 -6.03
N VAL A 207 -12.73 -14.67 -5.15
CA VAL A 207 -14.16 -15.05 -5.09
C VAL A 207 -15.04 -14.15 -5.97
N ASN A 208 -14.47 -13.08 -6.55
CA ASN A 208 -15.15 -12.15 -7.44
C ASN A 208 -14.64 -12.34 -8.88
N PRO A 209 -15.48 -12.79 -9.82
CA PRO A 209 -15.07 -13.00 -11.21
C PRO A 209 -14.60 -11.71 -11.91
N ASP A 210 -15.17 -10.54 -11.57
CA ASP A 210 -14.77 -9.27 -12.18
C ASP A 210 -13.33 -8.91 -11.81
N ARG A 211 -12.89 -9.24 -10.61
CA ARG A 211 -11.50 -9.07 -10.18
C ARG A 211 -10.53 -10.00 -10.90
N LEU A 212 -10.98 -11.20 -11.25
CA LEU A 212 -10.19 -12.14 -12.06
C LEU A 212 -9.99 -11.62 -13.49
N VAL A 213 -11.03 -11.02 -14.08
CA VAL A 213 -10.91 -10.33 -15.38
C VAL A 213 -9.90 -9.18 -15.32
N LEU A 214 -9.95 -8.38 -14.25
CA LEU A 214 -8.94 -7.35 -14.03
C LEU A 214 -7.53 -7.96 -13.89
N ALA A 215 -7.37 -9.03 -13.11
CA ALA A 215 -6.08 -9.68 -12.91
C ALA A 215 -5.46 -10.15 -14.22
N GLU A 216 -6.24 -10.69 -15.15
CA GLU A 216 -5.78 -11.03 -16.51
C GLU A 216 -5.28 -9.80 -17.26
N ALA A 217 -6.04 -8.70 -17.23
CA ALA A 217 -5.65 -7.45 -17.87
C ALA A 217 -4.33 -6.87 -17.33
N PHE A 218 -3.99 -7.19 -16.05
CA PHE A 218 -2.74 -6.80 -15.39
C PHE A 218 -1.61 -7.81 -15.54
N GLY A 219 -1.89 -9.00 -16.11
CA GLY A 219 -0.87 -9.97 -16.47
C GLY A 219 -0.96 -11.34 -15.82
N ALA A 220 -2.05 -11.68 -15.13
CA ALA A 220 -2.31 -13.05 -14.71
C ALA A 220 -2.47 -13.94 -15.94
N THR A 221 -1.85 -15.12 -15.89
CA THR A 221 -1.89 -16.11 -16.99
C THR A 221 -3.03 -17.10 -16.81
N HIS A 222 -3.49 -17.28 -15.56
CA HIS A 222 -4.56 -18.20 -15.19
C HIS A 222 -5.45 -17.55 -14.15
N GLN A 223 -6.73 -17.92 -14.17
CA GLN A 223 -7.75 -17.46 -13.24
C GLN A 223 -8.35 -18.66 -12.51
N LEU A 224 -8.54 -18.53 -11.21
CA LEU A 224 -9.19 -19.52 -10.38
C LEU A 224 -10.27 -18.85 -9.53
N LEU A 225 -11.53 -19.12 -9.84
CA LEU A 225 -12.65 -18.64 -9.04
C LEU A 225 -12.78 -19.52 -7.81
N ALA A 226 -12.47 -18.94 -6.64
CA ALA A 226 -12.62 -19.62 -5.35
C ALA A 226 -14.06 -19.51 -4.82
N SER A 227 -14.47 -20.48 -4.03
CA SER A 227 -15.76 -20.44 -3.32
C SER A 227 -15.60 -19.73 -1.97
N ARG A 228 -16.55 -18.88 -1.60
CA ARG A 228 -16.63 -18.30 -0.24
C ARG A 228 -16.81 -19.35 0.87
N GLY A 229 -17.29 -20.55 0.52
CA GLY A 229 -17.43 -21.68 1.44
C GLY A 229 -16.19 -22.59 1.53
N ASP A 230 -15.13 -22.30 0.77
CA ASP A 230 -13.88 -23.05 0.79
C ASP A 230 -13.04 -22.64 2.01
N ALA A 231 -13.23 -23.34 3.12
CA ALA A 231 -12.54 -23.04 4.38
C ALA A 231 -11.01 -23.17 4.20
N GLY A 232 -10.29 -22.07 4.48
CA GLY A 232 -8.84 -22.02 4.30
C GLY A 232 -8.37 -22.16 2.86
N LEU A 233 -9.25 -22.03 1.88
CA LEU A 233 -8.99 -22.18 0.44
C LEU A 233 -8.34 -23.53 0.09
N LEU A 234 -8.73 -24.62 0.75
CA LEU A 234 -8.17 -25.96 0.53
C LEU A 234 -8.53 -26.51 -0.86
N ALA A 235 -9.78 -26.32 -1.33
CA ALA A 235 -10.15 -26.72 -2.68
C ALA A 235 -9.41 -25.89 -3.74
N ALA A 236 -9.21 -24.59 -3.49
CA ALA A 236 -8.40 -23.74 -4.35
C ALA A 236 -6.93 -24.21 -4.37
N ALA A 237 -6.37 -24.63 -3.23
CA ALA A 237 -5.01 -25.15 -3.16
C ALA A 237 -4.84 -26.44 -3.99
N GLU A 238 -5.82 -27.35 -3.93
CA GLU A 238 -5.80 -28.58 -4.77
C GLU A 238 -5.95 -28.23 -6.26
N ALA A 239 -6.77 -27.24 -6.61
CA ALA A 239 -6.90 -26.78 -7.99
C ALA A 239 -5.60 -26.17 -8.52
N VAL A 240 -4.88 -25.38 -7.70
CA VAL A 240 -3.55 -24.85 -8.03
C VAL A 240 -2.56 -25.99 -8.29
N LYS A 241 -2.53 -27.00 -7.39
CA LYS A 241 -1.63 -28.16 -7.55
C LYS A 241 -1.96 -28.95 -8.81
N ALA A 242 -3.24 -29.16 -9.11
CA ALA A 242 -3.66 -29.84 -10.34
C ALA A 242 -3.26 -29.07 -11.61
N LEU A 243 -3.33 -27.74 -11.57
CA LEU A 243 -2.97 -26.89 -12.69
C LEU A 243 -1.45 -26.89 -12.98
N ILE A 244 -0.63 -26.89 -11.92
CA ILE A 244 0.85 -26.84 -12.03
C ILE A 244 1.46 -28.25 -12.10
N GLY A 245 0.76 -29.28 -11.62
CA GLY A 245 1.29 -30.64 -11.39
C GLY A 245 2.04 -30.78 -10.06
N ARG A 246 2.20 -29.69 -9.29
CA ARG A 246 2.80 -29.62 -7.95
C ARG A 246 2.32 -28.33 -7.27
N GLY A 247 2.78 -28.01 -6.05
CA GLY A 247 2.60 -26.67 -5.47
C GLY A 247 3.34 -25.59 -6.26
N ALA A 248 2.94 -24.32 -6.08
CA ALA A 248 3.60 -23.17 -6.70
C ALA A 248 4.96 -22.86 -6.03
N ASP A 249 5.83 -22.14 -6.73
CA ASP A 249 7.10 -21.68 -6.15
C ASP A 249 6.84 -20.56 -5.12
N TYR A 250 5.88 -19.68 -5.41
CA TYR A 250 5.48 -18.57 -4.54
C TYR A 250 3.96 -18.44 -4.45
N ALA A 251 3.45 -18.09 -3.27
CA ALA A 251 2.04 -17.76 -3.08
C ALA A 251 1.88 -16.51 -2.18
N PHE A 252 1.12 -15.52 -2.65
CA PHE A 252 0.93 -14.23 -2.01
C PHE A 252 -0.49 -14.08 -1.48
N GLU A 253 -0.65 -13.82 -0.17
CA GLU A 253 -1.93 -13.51 0.47
C GLU A 253 -2.17 -12.00 0.46
N CYS A 254 -3.25 -11.55 -0.20
CA CYS A 254 -3.61 -10.14 -0.38
C CYS A 254 -5.07 -9.85 0.00
N THR A 255 -5.71 -10.74 0.77
CA THR A 255 -7.15 -10.62 1.10
C THR A 255 -7.41 -9.84 2.38
N ALA A 256 -6.47 -9.82 3.32
CA ALA A 256 -6.64 -9.34 4.70
C ALA A 256 -7.73 -10.11 5.48
N VAL A 257 -8.10 -11.31 5.06
CA VAL A 257 -9.05 -12.18 5.77
C VAL A 257 -8.25 -13.04 6.75
N PRO A 258 -8.47 -12.92 8.08
CA PRO A 258 -7.64 -13.60 9.07
C PRO A 258 -7.56 -15.11 8.87
N GLU A 259 -8.66 -15.75 8.53
CA GLU A 259 -8.75 -17.20 8.31
C GLU A 259 -7.94 -17.67 7.09
N LEU A 260 -7.58 -16.73 6.19
CA LEU A 260 -6.80 -17.02 4.98
C LEU A 260 -5.33 -16.68 5.11
N ALA A 261 -4.89 -16.11 6.24
CA ALA A 261 -3.50 -15.69 6.43
C ALA A 261 -2.48 -16.81 6.18
N ALA A 262 -2.81 -18.06 6.54
CA ALA A 262 -1.96 -19.22 6.33
C ALA A 262 -2.26 -20.01 5.02
N ALA A 263 -3.31 -19.65 4.28
CA ALA A 263 -3.72 -20.36 3.08
C ALA A 263 -2.59 -20.50 2.01
N PRO A 264 -1.71 -19.51 1.80
CA PRO A 264 -0.62 -19.65 0.85
C PRO A 264 0.32 -20.85 1.12
N LEU A 265 0.51 -21.22 2.40
CA LEU A 265 1.35 -22.37 2.77
C LEU A 265 0.84 -23.69 2.19
N ALA A 266 -0.48 -23.83 2.03
CA ALA A 266 -1.08 -25.04 1.44
C ALA A 266 -0.92 -25.08 -0.10
N MET A 267 -0.59 -23.94 -0.72
CA MET A 267 -0.49 -23.78 -2.18
C MET A 267 0.94 -23.90 -2.70
N VAL A 268 1.95 -23.73 -1.84
CA VAL A 268 3.33 -23.78 -2.27
C VAL A 268 3.91 -25.20 -2.28
N ALA A 269 4.88 -25.41 -3.15
CA ALA A 269 5.64 -26.65 -3.27
C ALA A 269 6.59 -26.85 -2.07
N ASN A 270 7.30 -28.00 -2.03
CA ASN A 270 8.44 -28.19 -1.15
C ASN A 270 9.52 -27.14 -1.49
N GLY A 271 10.06 -26.47 -0.47
CA GLY A 271 10.99 -25.34 -0.63
C GLY A 271 10.32 -24.04 -1.12
N GLY A 272 9.00 -24.03 -1.34
CA GLY A 272 8.28 -22.86 -1.81
C GLY A 272 8.08 -21.78 -0.73
N MET A 273 7.76 -20.57 -1.14
CA MET A 273 7.60 -19.43 -0.24
C MET A 273 6.15 -18.90 -0.25
N ALA A 274 5.55 -18.85 0.93
CA ALA A 274 4.29 -18.19 1.21
C ALA A 274 4.54 -16.77 1.75
N VAL A 275 3.84 -15.79 1.22
CA VAL A 275 4.04 -14.37 1.54
C VAL A 275 2.72 -13.76 1.99
N ALA A 276 2.60 -13.36 3.26
CA ALA A 276 1.49 -12.56 3.75
C ALA A 276 1.76 -11.09 3.42
N VAL A 277 1.03 -10.55 2.46
CA VAL A 277 1.19 -9.16 2.01
C VAL A 277 0.23 -8.23 2.75
N SER A 278 -0.93 -8.73 3.14
CA SER A 278 -1.90 -8.00 3.94
C SER A 278 -1.61 -8.09 5.45
N GLY A 279 -1.97 -7.04 6.18
CA GLY A 279 -1.91 -7.04 7.65
C GLY A 279 -3.09 -7.81 8.25
N VAL A 280 -2.82 -8.66 9.25
CA VAL A 280 -3.83 -9.33 10.07
C VAL A 280 -3.49 -9.04 11.52
N GLU A 281 -4.42 -8.40 12.25
CA GLU A 281 -4.23 -8.01 13.67
C GLU A 281 -4.70 -9.10 14.64
N GLN A 282 -5.48 -10.08 14.15
CA GLN A 282 -6.04 -11.16 14.96
C GLN A 282 -5.04 -12.31 15.15
N VAL A 283 -5.19 -13.03 16.26
CA VAL A 283 -4.49 -14.29 16.48
C VAL A 283 -5.10 -15.35 15.56
N VAL A 284 -4.29 -15.93 14.69
CA VAL A 284 -4.70 -16.96 13.74
C VAL A 284 -3.99 -18.27 14.07
N PRO A 285 -4.71 -19.40 14.25
CA PRO A 285 -4.07 -20.71 14.40
C PRO A 285 -3.47 -21.16 13.07
N VAL A 286 -2.24 -21.69 13.11
CA VAL A 286 -1.55 -22.22 11.94
C VAL A 286 -1.18 -23.68 12.18
N ASP A 287 -1.51 -24.57 11.25
CA ASP A 287 -1.07 -25.95 11.28
C ASP A 287 0.43 -26.01 10.95
N MET A 288 1.25 -26.35 11.94
CA MET A 288 2.72 -26.40 11.81
C MET A 288 3.20 -27.42 10.75
N ARG A 289 2.37 -28.43 10.39
CA ARG A 289 2.70 -29.36 9.30
C ARG A 289 2.78 -28.68 7.92
N LEU A 290 2.18 -27.50 7.77
CA LEU A 290 2.29 -26.71 6.54
C LEU A 290 3.70 -26.18 6.29
N PHE A 291 4.57 -26.18 7.31
CA PHE A 291 5.98 -25.77 7.19
C PHE A 291 6.91 -26.95 6.85
N GLU A 292 6.41 -28.18 6.82
CA GLU A 292 7.23 -29.32 6.43
C GLU A 292 7.80 -29.13 5.02
N PHE A 293 8.93 -29.79 4.74
CA PHE A 293 9.65 -29.72 3.46
C PHE A 293 10.19 -28.33 3.11
N ASP A 294 10.74 -27.62 4.09
CA ASP A 294 11.43 -26.33 3.94
C ASP A 294 10.56 -25.20 3.35
N ARG A 295 9.26 -25.27 3.53
CA ARG A 295 8.36 -24.17 3.15
C ARG A 295 8.62 -22.96 4.04
N THR A 296 8.74 -21.82 3.41
CA THR A 296 8.99 -20.54 4.11
C THR A 296 7.73 -19.69 4.15
N TYR A 297 7.49 -19.00 5.28
CA TYR A 297 6.44 -18.00 5.40
C TYR A 297 7.06 -16.67 5.83
N VAL A 298 6.77 -15.60 5.09
CA VAL A 298 7.26 -14.25 5.38
C VAL A 298 6.12 -13.23 5.34
N ASN A 299 6.23 -12.18 6.16
CA ASN A 299 5.31 -11.04 6.16
C ASN A 299 6.12 -9.74 5.97
N PRO A 300 6.36 -9.33 4.72
CA PRO A 300 7.17 -8.15 4.43
C PRO A 300 6.38 -6.86 4.66
N LEU A 301 6.90 -5.96 5.49
CA LEU A 301 6.33 -4.63 5.66
C LEU A 301 6.63 -3.76 4.42
N TYR A 302 5.57 -3.22 3.80
CA TYR A 302 5.67 -2.29 2.65
C TYR A 302 6.50 -2.85 1.49
N GLY A 303 6.44 -4.18 1.28
CA GLY A 303 7.22 -4.85 0.24
C GLY A 303 8.74 -4.69 0.39
N GLN A 304 9.25 -4.49 1.61
CA GLN A 304 10.66 -4.19 1.90
C GLN A 304 11.21 -2.99 1.08
N CYS A 305 10.36 -1.98 0.89
CA CYS A 305 10.67 -0.79 0.10
C CYS A 305 11.85 0.01 0.67
N ARG A 306 12.72 0.46 -0.24
CA ARG A 306 13.67 1.54 -0.07
C ARG A 306 13.14 2.76 -0.85
N PRO A 307 12.45 3.72 -0.19
CA PRO A 307 11.59 4.69 -0.88
C PRO A 307 12.30 5.49 -1.97
N PHE A 308 13.54 5.93 -1.70
CA PHE A 308 14.32 6.74 -2.64
C PHE A 308 14.94 5.95 -3.80
N GLU A 309 14.90 4.62 -3.75
CA GLU A 309 15.36 3.76 -4.85
C GLU A 309 14.18 3.15 -5.61
N ASP A 310 13.19 2.62 -4.89
CA ASP A 310 12.16 1.79 -5.48
C ASP A 310 11.00 2.61 -6.07
N LEU A 311 10.57 3.71 -5.41
CA LEU A 311 9.52 4.55 -5.95
C LEU A 311 9.90 5.23 -7.28
N PRO A 312 11.13 5.77 -7.46
CA PRO A 312 11.59 6.24 -8.77
C PRO A 312 11.63 5.12 -9.84
N LYS A 313 11.98 3.87 -9.47
CA LYS A 313 11.92 2.73 -10.41
C LYS A 313 10.48 2.45 -10.85
N LEU A 314 9.50 2.48 -9.93
CA LEU A 314 8.09 2.29 -10.28
C LEU A 314 7.58 3.42 -11.20
N LEU A 315 7.97 4.66 -10.94
CA LEU A 315 7.67 5.80 -11.83
C LEU A 315 8.28 5.59 -13.23
N ALA A 316 9.50 5.09 -13.32
CA ALA A 316 10.13 4.77 -14.59
C ALA A 316 9.43 3.63 -15.33
N LEU A 317 8.99 2.58 -14.61
CA LEU A 317 8.21 1.48 -15.19
C LEU A 317 6.84 1.96 -15.70
N TYR A 318 6.20 2.89 -15.00
CA TYR A 318 4.97 3.52 -15.46
C TYR A 318 5.22 4.32 -16.75
N ALA A 319 6.23 5.18 -16.77
CA ALA A 319 6.58 5.99 -17.95
C ALA A 319 6.93 5.13 -19.16
N ALA A 320 7.49 3.94 -18.95
CA ALA A 320 7.77 2.96 -19.99
C ALA A 320 6.55 2.12 -20.41
N GLY A 321 5.36 2.36 -19.84
CA GLY A 321 4.14 1.57 -20.11
C GLY A 321 4.20 0.13 -19.56
N SER A 322 5.17 -0.17 -18.72
CA SER A 322 5.38 -1.51 -18.14
C SER A 322 4.61 -1.74 -16.83
N LEU A 323 4.20 -0.66 -16.16
CA LEU A 323 3.38 -0.68 -14.95
C LEU A 323 2.09 0.11 -15.21
N LYS A 324 0.95 -0.54 -15.07
CA LYS A 324 -0.37 0.05 -15.24
C LYS A 324 -0.82 0.63 -13.90
N LEU A 325 -1.00 1.94 -13.81
CA LEU A 325 -1.46 2.63 -12.61
C LEU A 325 -2.79 3.35 -12.85
N ASP A 326 -2.99 3.92 -14.03
CA ASP A 326 -4.22 4.65 -14.35
C ASP A 326 -5.44 3.73 -14.31
N GLU A 327 -5.28 2.51 -14.84
CA GLU A 327 -6.32 1.49 -14.85
C GLU A 327 -6.58 0.91 -13.43
N MET A 328 -5.64 1.09 -12.49
CA MET A 328 -5.87 0.73 -11.09
C MET A 328 -6.75 1.73 -10.36
N VAL A 329 -6.76 3.00 -10.75
CA VAL A 329 -7.63 4.02 -10.16
C VAL A 329 -9.04 3.85 -10.74
N THR A 330 -9.85 3.04 -10.07
CA THR A 330 -11.18 2.67 -10.58
C THR A 330 -12.29 3.64 -10.20
N ALA A 331 -12.08 4.46 -9.17
CA ALA A 331 -13.00 5.52 -8.81
C ALA A 331 -12.29 6.67 -8.08
N THR A 332 -12.79 7.88 -8.29
CA THR A 332 -12.37 9.09 -7.56
C THR A 332 -13.54 9.68 -6.81
N PHE A 333 -13.27 10.25 -5.64
CA PHE A 333 -14.27 10.87 -4.76
C PHE A 333 -13.73 12.23 -4.26
N PRO A 334 -14.60 13.16 -3.86
CA PRO A 334 -14.16 14.42 -3.27
C PRO A 334 -13.31 14.21 -2.01
N LEU A 335 -12.29 15.02 -1.81
CA LEU A 335 -11.46 15.03 -0.59
C LEU A 335 -12.28 15.67 0.56
N SER A 336 -13.18 14.89 1.12
CA SER A 336 -14.11 15.26 2.19
C SER A 336 -14.55 14.04 2.97
N ALA A 337 -15.09 14.24 4.17
CA ALA A 337 -15.63 13.15 4.98
C ALA A 337 -16.80 12.41 4.28
N SER A 338 -17.60 13.09 3.47
CA SER A 338 -18.63 12.43 2.65
C SER A 338 -18.00 11.56 1.56
N GLY A 339 -17.02 12.10 0.81
CA GLY A 339 -16.33 11.34 -0.23
C GLY A 339 -15.58 10.13 0.33
N LEU A 340 -14.99 10.25 1.53
CA LEU A 340 -14.35 9.10 2.19
C LEU A 340 -15.39 8.02 2.59
N ARG A 341 -16.60 8.40 3.06
CA ARG A 341 -17.66 7.42 3.32
C ARG A 341 -18.05 6.66 2.07
N ASP A 342 -18.21 7.36 0.94
CA ASP A 342 -18.53 6.74 -0.35
C ASP A 342 -17.39 5.84 -0.85
N ALA A 343 -16.15 6.27 -0.70
CA ALA A 343 -14.98 5.48 -1.04
C ALA A 343 -14.87 4.19 -0.18
N PHE A 344 -15.16 4.27 1.12
CA PHE A 344 -15.21 3.10 1.99
C PHE A 344 -16.36 2.14 1.60
N ALA A 345 -17.53 2.68 1.23
CA ALA A 345 -18.64 1.87 0.75
C ALA A 345 -18.27 1.12 -0.54
N ALA A 346 -17.65 1.81 -1.51
CA ALA A 346 -17.15 1.21 -2.74
C ALA A 346 -16.09 0.14 -2.48
N MET A 347 -15.16 0.38 -1.55
CA MET A 347 -14.14 -0.59 -1.16
C MET A 347 -14.75 -1.86 -0.55
N ARG A 348 -15.74 -1.72 0.35
CA ARG A 348 -16.45 -2.85 0.98
C ARG A 348 -17.29 -3.65 0.00
N SER A 349 -17.84 -3.04 -1.05
CA SER A 349 -18.58 -3.75 -2.09
C SER A 349 -17.70 -4.67 -2.93
N GLY A 350 -16.38 -4.54 -2.81
CA GLY A 350 -15.41 -5.32 -3.57
C GLY A 350 -15.30 -4.93 -5.05
N GLN A 351 -15.87 -3.79 -5.44
CA GLN A 351 -15.76 -3.27 -6.79
C GLN A 351 -14.44 -2.53 -7.01
N GLY A 352 -13.86 -2.70 -8.19
CA GLY A 352 -12.65 -2.01 -8.59
C GLY A 352 -11.37 -2.43 -7.85
N ALA A 353 -10.31 -1.67 -8.06
CA ALA A 353 -8.98 -1.91 -7.51
C ALA A 353 -8.57 -0.88 -6.45
N LYS A 354 -8.55 0.42 -6.82
CA LYS A 354 -8.17 1.53 -5.93
C LYS A 354 -9.14 2.69 -6.04
N ASN A 355 -9.51 3.22 -4.88
CA ASN A 355 -10.28 4.45 -4.73
C ASN A 355 -9.35 5.59 -4.32
N VAL A 356 -9.57 6.78 -4.86
CA VAL A 356 -8.71 7.95 -4.59
C VAL A 356 -9.58 9.17 -4.27
N LEU A 357 -9.23 9.90 -3.22
CA LEU A 357 -9.82 11.20 -2.92
C LEU A 357 -9.07 12.29 -3.68
N VAL A 358 -9.80 13.21 -4.28
CA VAL A 358 -9.25 14.37 -5.03
C VAL A 358 -9.92 15.65 -4.53
N PRO A 359 -9.21 16.81 -4.53
CA PRO A 359 -9.76 18.12 -4.14
C PRO A 359 -11.00 18.53 -4.91
#